data_6b8484f36ad374c9c99a9de15259692c
#
_entry.id   6b8484f36ad374c9c99a9de15259692c
#
_cell.length_a   1.000
_cell.length_b   1.000
_cell.length_c   1.000
_cell.angle_alpha   90.00
_cell.angle_beta   90.00
_cell.angle_gamma   90.00
#
_symmetry.space_group_name_H-M   'P 1'
#
loop_
_entity.id
_entity.type
_entity.pdbx_description
1 polymer ?
#
loop_
_entity_poly.entity_id
_entity_poly.type
_entity_poly.pdbx_seq_one_letter_code
_entity_poly.pdbx_strand_id
1 'polypeptide(L)'
;MIIELAGLELFGYHGVLEEERENGQQFWFDLELEVGEWGANDRIEDAVDYRLVVDAVREVNEQRFELLEALASTVAETVMSRFALARVKVRVRKRPAGLPVEYSAVTAERP
;
A
#
# COMPACT_ATOMS: atom_id res chain seq x y z
N MET A 1 -10.17 12.52 10.50
CA MET A 1 -10.89 11.69 9.49
C MET A 1 -10.01 10.58 8.99
N ILE A 2 -10.63 9.51 8.54
CA ILE A 2 -9.91 8.37 7.93
C ILE A 2 -10.34 8.25 6.48
N ILE A 3 -9.37 8.23 5.58
CA ILE A 3 -9.60 7.88 4.18
C ILE A 3 -9.20 6.42 4.03
N GLU A 4 -10.08 5.59 3.50
CA GLU A 4 -9.77 4.20 3.18
C GLU A 4 -9.61 4.00 1.69
N LEU A 5 -8.54 3.30 1.32
CA LEU A 5 -8.36 2.78 -0.03
C LEU A 5 -8.35 1.26 0.09
N ALA A 6 -9.40 0.63 -0.37
CA ALA A 6 -9.60 -0.80 -0.18
C ALA A 6 -9.48 -1.56 -1.49
N GLY A 7 -8.66 -2.61 -1.48
CA GLY A 7 -8.54 -3.52 -2.61
C GLY A 7 -7.83 -2.94 -3.84
N LEU A 8 -6.84 -2.08 -3.63
CA LEU A 8 -6.01 -1.61 -4.75
C LEU A 8 -5.21 -2.79 -5.27
N GLU A 9 -5.51 -3.21 -6.49
CA GLU A 9 -4.88 -4.37 -7.11
C GLU A 9 -3.77 -3.92 -8.06
N LEU A 10 -2.56 -4.38 -7.79
CA LEU A 10 -1.39 -4.08 -8.61
C LEU A 10 -0.61 -5.36 -8.89
N PHE A 11 -0.13 -5.50 -10.11
CA PHE A 11 0.75 -6.60 -10.47
C PHE A 11 2.18 -6.28 -10.03
N GLY A 12 2.84 -7.22 -9.36
CA GLY A 12 4.19 -7.01 -8.85
C GLY A 12 5.05 -8.28 -8.95
N TYR A 13 6.36 -8.10 -8.77
CA TYR A 13 7.35 -9.17 -8.91
C TYR A 13 8.07 -9.42 -7.57
N HIS A 14 7.30 -9.34 -6.49
CA HIS A 14 7.83 -9.51 -5.14
C HIS A 14 7.78 -10.96 -4.70
N GLY A 15 8.80 -11.42 -4.00
CA GLY A 15 8.83 -12.75 -3.44
C GLY A 15 10.24 -13.28 -3.26
N VAL A 16 10.36 -14.27 -2.38
CA VAL A 16 11.63 -14.95 -2.11
C VAL A 16 11.95 -15.94 -3.24
N LEU A 17 10.91 -16.58 -3.79
CA LEU A 17 11.08 -17.61 -4.82
C LEU A 17 11.39 -16.98 -6.18
N GLU A 18 12.28 -17.60 -6.91
CA GLU A 18 12.67 -17.15 -8.25
C GLU A 18 11.46 -17.05 -9.19
N GLU A 19 10.53 -18.02 -9.11
CA GLU A 19 9.30 -18.02 -9.91
C GLU A 19 8.43 -16.80 -9.64
N GLU A 20 8.34 -16.38 -8.39
CA GLU A 20 7.56 -15.18 -8.02
C GLU A 20 8.17 -13.92 -8.64
N ARG A 21 9.51 -13.86 -8.66
CA ARG A 21 10.24 -12.72 -9.21
C ARG A 21 10.23 -12.68 -10.73
N GLU A 22 10.19 -13.84 -11.38
CA GLU A 22 10.16 -13.92 -12.85
C GLU A 22 8.78 -13.72 -13.44
N ASN A 23 7.78 -14.37 -12.84
CA ASN A 23 6.42 -14.39 -13.38
C ASN A 23 5.52 -13.29 -12.83
N GLY A 24 5.79 -12.84 -11.62
CA GLY A 24 4.96 -11.87 -10.94
C GLY A 24 3.60 -12.43 -10.53
N GLN A 25 2.83 -11.63 -9.81
CA GLN A 25 1.47 -11.97 -9.43
C GLN A 25 0.72 -10.72 -8.97
N GLN A 26 -0.56 -10.84 -8.75
CA GLN A 26 -1.37 -9.77 -8.21
C GLN A 26 -1.13 -9.60 -6.71
N PHE A 27 -1.05 -8.35 -6.29
CA PHE A 27 -0.99 -7.94 -4.89
C PHE A 27 -2.15 -6.99 -4.64
N TRP A 28 -2.71 -7.04 -3.43
CA TRP A 28 -3.79 -6.16 -3.02
C TRP A 28 -3.31 -5.30 -1.87
N PHE A 29 -3.53 -3.99 -1.99
CA PHE A 29 -3.12 -3.01 -1.00
C PHE A 29 -4.36 -2.38 -0.41
N ASP A 30 -4.44 -2.37 0.91
CA ASP A 30 -5.48 -1.67 1.65
C ASP A 30 -4.77 -0.62 2.51
N LEU A 31 -5.22 0.62 2.41
CA LEU A 31 -4.64 1.72 3.16
C LEU A 31 -5.70 2.45 3.98
N GLU A 32 -5.33 2.81 5.20
CA GLU A 32 -6.08 3.75 6.02
C GLU A 32 -5.19 4.96 6.26
N LEU A 33 -5.69 6.13 5.88
CA LEU A 33 -4.98 7.40 5.99
C LEU A 33 -5.68 8.27 7.01
N GLU A 34 -5.02 8.56 8.13
CA GLU A 34 -5.57 9.47 9.12
C GLU A 34 -5.22 10.90 8.73
N VAL A 35 -6.21 11.67 8.31
CA VAL A 35 -6.07 13.04 7.83
C VAL A 35 -6.80 14.01 8.76
N GLY A 36 -6.40 15.28 8.70
CA GLY A 36 -7.16 16.34 9.37
C GLY A 36 -8.48 16.60 8.67
N GLU A 37 -9.23 17.55 9.16
CA GLU A 37 -10.55 17.87 8.60
C GLU A 37 -10.51 18.96 7.53
N TRP A 38 -9.35 19.27 7.00
CA TRP A 38 -9.17 20.37 6.03
C TRP A 38 -10.01 20.19 4.76
N GLY A 39 -10.19 18.96 4.30
CA GLY A 39 -11.02 18.66 3.14
C GLY A 39 -12.52 18.82 3.38
N ALA A 40 -12.95 19.04 4.63
CA ALA A 40 -14.37 19.24 4.96
C ALA A 40 -14.94 20.53 4.35
N ASN A 41 -14.09 21.45 3.89
CA ASN A 41 -14.50 22.67 3.20
C ASN A 41 -14.78 22.45 1.70
N ASP A 42 -14.67 21.22 1.23
CA ASP A 42 -14.95 20.82 -0.17
C ASP A 42 -13.96 21.41 -1.19
N ARG A 43 -12.72 21.62 -0.78
CA ARG A 43 -11.66 22.13 -1.67
C ARG A 43 -10.52 21.13 -1.75
N ILE A 44 -10.26 20.66 -2.95
CA ILE A 44 -9.20 19.65 -3.16
C ILE A 44 -7.80 20.17 -2.78
N GLU A 45 -7.55 21.46 -2.96
CA GLU A 45 -6.26 22.08 -2.60
C GLU A 45 -5.96 22.01 -1.10
N ASP A 46 -6.97 21.85 -0.28
CA ASP A 46 -6.82 21.77 1.18
C ASP A 46 -6.85 20.33 1.70
N ALA A 47 -7.14 19.38 0.82
CA ALA A 47 -7.31 17.96 1.17
C ALA A 47 -6.10 17.13 0.75
N VAL A 48 -6.00 15.93 1.30
CA VAL A 48 -5.10 14.90 0.76
C VAL A 48 -5.78 14.29 -0.46
N ASP A 49 -5.15 14.41 -1.62
CA ASP A 49 -5.66 13.81 -2.84
C ASP A 49 -5.23 12.34 -2.91
N TYR A 50 -6.15 11.43 -2.59
CA TYR A 50 -5.83 10.01 -2.55
C TYR A 50 -5.45 9.42 -3.92
N ARG A 51 -5.75 10.10 -5.02
CA ARG A 51 -5.28 9.68 -6.35
C ARG A 51 -3.76 9.72 -6.41
N LEU A 52 -3.16 10.73 -5.79
CA LEU A 52 -1.70 10.86 -5.68
C LEU A 52 -1.11 9.83 -4.71
N VAL A 53 -1.86 9.43 -3.70
CA VAL A 53 -1.46 8.34 -2.80
C VAL A 53 -1.38 7.03 -3.60
N VAL A 54 -2.37 6.75 -4.44
CA VAL A 54 -2.34 5.57 -5.31
C VAL A 54 -1.12 5.61 -6.23
N ASP A 55 -0.79 6.76 -6.80
CA ASP A 55 0.40 6.91 -7.64
C ASP A 55 1.68 6.59 -6.87
N ALA A 56 1.78 7.02 -5.61
CA ALA A 56 2.92 6.71 -4.77
C ALA A 56 3.04 5.21 -4.49
N VAL A 57 1.92 4.53 -4.26
CA VAL A 57 1.89 3.08 -4.06
C VAL A 57 2.35 2.37 -5.33
N ARG A 58 1.88 2.79 -6.50
CA ARG A 58 2.31 2.24 -7.79
C ARG A 58 3.81 2.36 -7.99
N GLU A 59 4.36 3.52 -7.64
CA GLU A 59 5.79 3.80 -7.76
C GLU A 59 6.62 2.85 -6.90
N VAL A 60 6.21 2.65 -5.63
CA VAL A 60 6.88 1.69 -4.74
C VAL A 60 6.76 0.27 -5.30
N ASN A 61 5.59 -0.08 -5.82
CA ASN A 61 5.33 -1.42 -6.35
C ASN A 61 6.18 -1.76 -7.59
N GLU A 62 6.74 -0.78 -8.27
CA GLU A 62 7.67 -1.00 -9.39
C GLU A 62 9.01 -1.55 -8.94
N GLN A 63 9.36 -1.38 -7.68
CA GLN A 63 10.55 -1.98 -7.08
C GLN A 63 10.30 -3.45 -6.79
N ARG A 64 11.36 -4.20 -6.53
CA ARG A 64 11.26 -5.61 -6.15
C ARG A 64 11.61 -5.79 -4.68
N PHE A 65 10.74 -6.49 -3.96
CA PHE A 65 10.97 -6.83 -2.57
C PHE A 65 10.87 -8.35 -2.40
N GLU A 66 11.72 -8.91 -1.58
CA GLU A 66 11.60 -10.33 -1.26
C GLU A 66 10.46 -10.61 -0.30
N LEU A 67 10.22 -9.68 0.64
CA LEU A 67 9.26 -9.87 1.73
C LEU A 67 8.13 -8.85 1.66
N LEU A 68 6.90 -9.29 1.99
CA LEU A 68 5.76 -8.39 2.14
C LEU A 68 6.01 -7.34 3.22
N GLU A 69 6.76 -7.69 4.25
CA GLU A 69 7.13 -6.78 5.34
C GLU A 69 7.88 -5.55 4.80
N ALA A 70 8.84 -5.77 3.92
CA ALA A 70 9.61 -4.69 3.32
C ALA A 70 8.75 -3.85 2.38
N LEU A 71 7.90 -4.49 1.59
CA LEU A 71 6.98 -3.81 0.69
C LEU A 71 6.00 -2.94 1.47
N ALA A 72 5.34 -3.51 2.48
CA ALA A 72 4.37 -2.78 3.31
C ALA A 72 5.02 -1.59 4.05
N SER A 73 6.20 -1.80 4.63
CA SER A 73 6.94 -0.75 5.32
C SER A 73 7.34 0.37 4.38
N THR A 74 7.82 0.03 3.19
CA THR A 74 8.24 1.05 2.22
C THR A 74 7.06 1.87 1.72
N VAL A 75 5.92 1.23 1.47
CA VAL A 75 4.69 1.96 1.13
C VAL A 75 4.29 2.91 2.25
N ALA A 76 4.26 2.42 3.49
CA ALA A 76 3.87 3.23 4.64
C ALA A 76 4.79 4.43 4.83
N GLU A 77 6.10 4.23 4.76
CA GLU A 77 7.08 5.30 4.90
C GLU A 77 7.00 6.32 3.77
N THR A 78 6.84 5.86 2.54
CA THR A 78 6.72 6.73 1.37
C THR A 78 5.49 7.61 1.46
N VAL A 79 4.34 7.03 1.80
CA VAL A 79 3.09 7.77 1.94
C VAL A 79 3.17 8.77 3.10
N MET A 80 3.71 8.34 4.24
CA MET A 80 3.91 9.24 5.38
C MET A 80 4.79 10.44 5.07
N SER A 81 5.85 10.22 4.26
CA SER A 81 6.80 11.28 3.93
C SER A 81 6.27 12.28 2.90
N ARG A 82 5.34 11.87 2.06
CA ARG A 82 4.85 12.69 0.94
C ARG A 82 3.54 13.42 1.21
N PHE A 83 2.78 12.99 2.18
CA PHE A 83 1.44 13.53 2.43
C PHE A 83 1.28 13.99 3.88
N ALA A 84 0.39 14.95 4.09
CA ALA A 84 0.09 15.49 5.42
C ALA A 84 -0.85 14.56 6.17
N LEU A 85 -0.31 13.51 6.78
CA LEU A 85 -1.05 12.49 7.50
C LEU A 85 -0.60 12.44 8.96
N ALA A 86 -1.53 12.16 9.86
CA ALA A 86 -1.19 11.85 11.24
C ALA A 86 -0.72 10.39 11.37
N ARG A 87 -1.28 9.50 10.57
CA ARG A 87 -0.98 8.07 10.60
C ARG A 87 -1.36 7.42 9.28
N VAL A 88 -0.63 6.38 8.91
CA VAL A 88 -1.00 5.50 7.81
C VAL A 88 -0.90 4.05 8.26
N LYS A 89 -1.87 3.25 7.83
CA LYS A 89 -1.87 1.81 8.00
C LYS A 89 -1.94 1.18 6.62
N VAL A 90 -0.99 0.32 6.31
CA VAL A 90 -0.88 -0.35 5.01
C VAL A 90 -0.97 -1.85 5.22
N ARG A 91 -1.89 -2.49 4.53
CA ARG A 91 -2.00 -3.94 4.51
C ARG A 91 -1.76 -4.43 3.10
N VAL A 92 -0.77 -5.31 2.92
CA VAL A 92 -0.47 -5.92 1.62
C VAL A 92 -0.83 -7.38 1.68
N ARG A 93 -1.58 -7.85 0.69
CA ARG A 93 -2.02 -9.24 0.58
C ARG A 93 -1.54 -9.86 -0.73
N LYS A 94 -1.25 -11.15 -0.68
CA LYS A 94 -1.04 -11.96 -1.88
C LYS A 94 -1.62 -13.35 -1.67
N ARG A 95 -1.83 -14.07 -2.77
CA ARG A 95 -2.24 -15.48 -2.71
C ARG A 95 -1.01 -16.33 -2.94
N PRO A 96 -0.41 -16.91 -1.88
CA PRO A 96 0.81 -17.71 -2.03
C PRO A 96 0.50 -19.04 -2.68
N ALA A 97 1.25 -19.37 -3.73
CA ALA A 97 1.09 -20.65 -4.42
C ALA A 97 1.49 -21.81 -3.52
N GLY A 98 0.71 -22.88 -3.54
CA GLY A 98 1.04 -24.12 -2.83
C GLY A 98 0.75 -24.12 -1.33
N LEU A 99 0.20 -23.05 -0.77
CA LEU A 99 -0.18 -23.00 0.64
C LEU A 99 -1.71 -23.05 0.79
N PRO A 100 -2.22 -23.81 1.76
CA PRO A 100 -3.66 -23.95 1.95
C PRO A 100 -4.25 -22.78 2.75
N VAL A 101 -3.96 -21.57 2.34
CA VAL A 101 -4.50 -20.33 2.92
C VAL A 101 -5.17 -19.54 1.81
N GLU A 102 -6.20 -18.80 2.16
CA GLU A 102 -6.88 -17.94 1.20
C GLU A 102 -5.96 -16.86 0.70
N TYR A 103 -5.25 -16.23 1.63
CA TYR A 103 -4.23 -15.21 1.31
C TYR A 103 -3.25 -15.11 2.48
N SER A 104 -2.11 -14.47 2.22
CA SER A 104 -1.14 -14.05 3.22
C SER A 104 -1.12 -12.53 3.23
N ALA A 105 -1.02 -11.92 4.40
CA ALA A 105 -1.03 -10.47 4.52
C ALA A 105 -0.05 -9.99 5.59
N VAL A 106 0.48 -8.80 5.36
CA VAL A 106 1.30 -8.07 6.34
C VAL A 106 0.73 -6.67 6.48
N THR A 107 0.65 -6.18 7.69
CA THR A 107 0.19 -4.83 8.00
C THR A 107 1.33 -4.04 8.63
N ALA A 108 1.59 -2.85 8.10
CA ALA A 108 2.56 -1.91 8.64
C ALA A 108 1.85 -0.60 8.98
N GLU A 109 2.27 0.02 10.09
CA GLU A 109 1.74 1.32 10.50
C GLU A 109 2.90 2.29 10.69
N ARG A 110 2.65 3.56 10.39
CA ARG A 110 3.55 4.66 10.70
C ARG A 110 2.74 5.83 11.22
N PRO A 111 3.23 6.50 12.29
CA PRO A 111 2.60 7.71 12.78
C PRO A 111 2.85 8.85 11.85
#